data_9e75a628ce63bec85890fede5223a0d8
#
_entry.id   9e75a628ce63bec85890fede5223a0d8
#
_cell.length_a   1.000
_cell.length_b   1.000
_cell.length_c   1.000
_cell.angle_alpha   90.00
_cell.angle_beta   90.00
_cell.angle_gamma   90.00
#
_symmetry.space_group_name_H-M   'P 1'
#
loop_
_entity.id
_entity.type
_entity.pdbx_description
1 polymer ?
#
loop_
_entity_poly.entity_id
_entity_poly.type
_entity_poly.pdbx_seq_one_letter_code
_entity_poly.pdbx_strand_id
1 'polypeptide(L)'
;MKNDKVTPRGAYPHTKRVGDFIFVSGTSSRRAENTFAGVERVDEMGTKRLDIKAQTRAVRENIAKNLAKEGATLNDVVDVTSFLVNMNDFAGYNEAYAEYFNAETGPARTTVAVHQLPHPDLVVEIKVMAYKKQ
;
A
#
# COMPACT_ATOMS: atom_id res chain seq x y z
N MET A 1 -21.93 9.51 9.22
CA MET A 1 -21.19 8.24 8.92
C MET A 1 -19.71 8.54 8.82
N LYS A 2 -18.92 7.84 9.61
CA LYS A 2 -17.48 8.06 9.60
C LYS A 2 -16.86 7.41 8.34
N ASN A 3 -16.11 8.20 7.58
CA ASN A 3 -15.39 7.70 6.44
C ASN A 3 -14.11 7.00 6.93
N ASP A 4 -14.01 5.69 6.72
CA ASP A 4 -12.84 4.90 7.12
C ASP A 4 -11.76 4.85 6.04
N LYS A 5 -11.96 5.58 4.93
CA LYS A 5 -11.01 5.63 3.83
C LYS A 5 -10.15 6.88 3.91
N VAL A 6 -8.91 6.72 3.45
CA VAL A 6 -7.98 7.82 3.32
C VAL A 6 -8.42 8.71 2.15
N THR A 7 -8.41 10.03 2.35
CA THR A 7 -8.69 10.97 1.26
C THR A 7 -7.41 11.14 0.42
N PRO A 8 -7.50 11.05 -0.92
CA PRO A 8 -6.34 11.29 -1.77
C PRO A 8 -5.78 12.70 -1.61
N ARG A 9 -4.46 12.81 -1.67
CA ARG A 9 -3.76 14.10 -1.60
C ARG A 9 -3.44 14.61 -3.00
N GLY A 10 -4.47 14.78 -3.80
CA GLY A 10 -4.34 15.26 -5.16
C GLY A 10 -5.62 14.98 -5.92
N ALA A 11 -5.65 15.40 -7.18
CA ALA A 11 -6.85 15.27 -8.01
C ALA A 11 -6.89 13.90 -8.70
N TYR A 12 -7.05 12.84 -7.90
CA TYR A 12 -7.18 11.48 -8.42
C TYR A 12 -8.04 10.63 -7.48
N PRO A 13 -8.73 9.61 -8.02
CA PRO A 13 -9.52 8.69 -7.19
C PRO A 13 -8.64 7.61 -6.57
N HIS A 14 -9.18 6.87 -5.61
CA HIS A 14 -8.52 5.68 -5.11
C HIS A 14 -8.45 4.58 -6.15
N THR A 15 -9.51 4.44 -6.95
CA THR A 15 -9.62 3.40 -7.97
C THR A 15 -10.19 3.95 -9.27
N LYS A 16 -9.80 3.30 -10.36
CA LYS A 16 -10.36 3.57 -11.68
C LYS A 16 -10.67 2.23 -12.34
N ARG A 17 -11.96 2.00 -12.63
CA ARG A 17 -12.34 0.77 -13.34
C ARG A 17 -12.41 1.04 -14.84
N VAL A 18 -11.82 0.13 -15.61
CA VAL A 18 -11.88 0.15 -17.06
C VAL A 18 -12.22 -1.29 -17.50
N GLY A 19 -13.47 -1.51 -17.92
CA GLY A 19 -13.95 -2.86 -18.21
C GLY A 19 -13.86 -3.72 -16.95
N ASP A 20 -13.20 -4.87 -17.08
CA ASP A 20 -13.01 -5.80 -15.96
C ASP A 20 -11.76 -5.50 -15.12
N PHE A 21 -10.97 -4.49 -15.52
CA PHE A 21 -9.76 -4.11 -14.81
C PHE A 21 -10.01 -2.99 -13.82
N ILE A 22 -9.39 -3.09 -12.66
CA ILE A 22 -9.45 -2.08 -11.61
C ILE A 22 -8.04 -1.60 -11.34
N PHE A 23 -7.81 -0.32 -11.60
CA PHE A 23 -6.52 0.32 -11.31
C PHE A 23 -6.63 0.96 -9.94
N VAL A 24 -5.74 0.61 -9.02
CA VAL A 24 -5.69 1.19 -7.68
C VAL A 24 -4.51 2.14 -7.62
N SER A 25 -4.77 3.40 -7.31
CA SER A 25 -3.72 4.41 -7.16
C SER A 25 -2.71 3.99 -6.11
N GLY A 26 -1.49 4.52 -6.22
CA GLY A 26 -0.45 4.27 -5.21
C GLY A 26 -1.00 4.49 -3.80
N THR A 27 -0.80 3.51 -2.94
CA THR A 27 -1.41 3.45 -1.61
C THR A 27 -0.32 3.32 -0.55
N SER A 28 -0.42 4.14 0.49
CA SER A 28 0.53 4.14 1.60
C SER A 28 -0.10 3.61 2.88
N SER A 29 0.66 3.67 3.97
CA SER A 29 0.18 3.29 5.30
C SER A 29 -0.65 4.40 5.97
N ARG A 30 -0.94 5.49 5.29
CA ARG A 30 -1.67 6.61 5.86
C ARG A 30 -3.09 6.20 6.24
N ARG A 31 -3.49 6.60 7.46
CA ARG A 31 -4.84 6.37 7.97
C ARG A 31 -5.76 7.53 7.61
N ALA A 32 -7.07 7.31 7.74
CA ALA A 32 -8.08 8.33 7.44
C ALA A 32 -7.89 9.61 8.27
N GLU A 33 -7.37 9.51 9.50
CA GLU A 33 -7.09 10.65 10.37
C GLU A 33 -5.73 11.31 10.11
N ASN A 34 -5.07 10.98 8.99
CA ASN A 34 -3.76 11.53 8.61
C ASN A 34 -2.61 11.13 9.55
N THR A 35 -2.73 10.01 10.24
CA THR A 35 -1.62 9.38 10.94
C THR A 35 -1.07 8.23 10.10
N PHE A 36 0.11 7.73 10.46
CA PHE A 36 0.76 6.68 9.71
C PHE A 36 1.03 5.47 10.62
N ALA A 37 0.65 4.28 10.13
CA ALA A 37 1.03 3.05 10.81
C ALA A 37 2.55 2.87 10.73
N GLY A 38 3.13 2.19 11.72
CA GLY A 38 4.55 1.86 11.68
C GLY A 38 5.49 3.04 11.87
N VAL A 39 5.03 4.10 12.54
CA VAL A 39 5.85 5.27 12.85
C VAL A 39 5.86 5.47 14.35
N GLU A 40 7.05 5.46 14.95
CA GLU A 40 7.22 5.62 16.40
C GLU A 40 8.27 6.70 16.67
N ARG A 41 7.91 7.68 17.48
CA ARG A 41 8.86 8.69 17.96
C ARG A 41 9.66 8.06 19.10
N VAL A 42 11.00 8.06 19.00
CA VAL A 42 11.85 7.36 19.95
C VAL A 42 12.61 8.28 20.91
N ASP A 43 12.65 9.60 20.65
CA ASP A 43 13.30 10.54 21.53
C ASP A 43 12.67 11.93 21.43
N GLU A 44 13.15 12.85 22.27
CA GLU A 44 12.65 14.24 22.33
C GLU A 44 13.07 15.07 21.12
N MET A 45 14.06 14.63 20.37
CA MET A 45 14.56 15.33 19.20
C MET A 45 13.75 15.04 17.94
N GLY A 46 12.71 14.21 18.06
CA GLY A 46 11.86 13.86 16.94
C GLY A 46 12.39 12.71 16.08
N THR A 47 13.40 11.98 16.54
CA THR A 47 13.86 10.79 15.86
C THR A 47 12.73 9.78 15.81
N LYS A 48 12.51 9.19 14.65
CA LYS A 48 11.44 8.22 14.44
C LYS A 48 11.99 6.87 14.02
N ARG A 49 11.32 5.82 14.49
CA ARG A 49 11.53 4.47 13.99
C ARG A 49 10.41 4.17 13.00
N LEU A 50 10.80 3.77 11.81
CA LEU A 50 9.85 3.48 10.73
C LEU A 50 9.86 1.96 10.49
N ASP A 51 8.71 1.31 10.74
CA ASP A 51 8.58 -0.14 10.71
C ASP A 51 8.03 -0.59 9.37
N ILE A 52 8.89 -1.19 8.54
CA ILE A 52 8.51 -1.63 7.20
C ILE A 52 7.40 -2.68 7.21
N LYS A 53 7.43 -3.61 8.15
CA LYS A 53 6.39 -4.67 8.20
C LYS A 53 5.04 -4.09 8.56
N ALA A 54 4.99 -3.24 9.59
CA ALA A 54 3.75 -2.59 10.00
C ALA A 54 3.20 -1.70 8.88
N GLN A 55 4.05 -0.96 8.19
CA GLN A 55 3.62 -0.14 7.08
C GLN A 55 3.11 -0.98 5.91
N THR A 56 3.80 -2.07 5.58
CA THR A 56 3.37 -2.96 4.48
C THR A 56 2.00 -3.58 4.77
N ARG A 57 1.76 -4.01 6.01
CA ARG A 57 0.46 -4.55 6.40
C ARG A 57 -0.65 -3.51 6.30
N ALA A 58 -0.37 -2.29 6.73
CA ALA A 58 -1.34 -1.20 6.65
C ALA A 58 -1.65 -0.81 5.20
N VAL A 59 -0.65 -0.77 4.34
CA VAL A 59 -0.85 -0.54 2.90
C VAL A 59 -1.79 -1.59 2.32
N ARG A 60 -1.54 -2.86 2.64
CA ARG A 60 -2.39 -3.96 2.18
C ARG A 60 -3.84 -3.79 2.62
N GLU A 61 -4.06 -3.42 3.88
CA GLU A 61 -5.41 -3.19 4.39
C GLU A 61 -6.09 -2.04 3.66
N ASN A 62 -5.36 -0.96 3.39
CA ASN A 62 -5.90 0.17 2.63
C ASN A 62 -6.26 -0.23 1.20
N ILE A 63 -5.43 -1.04 0.56
CA ILE A 63 -5.72 -1.56 -0.79
C ILE A 63 -6.97 -2.44 -0.76
N ALA A 64 -7.10 -3.32 0.24
CA ALA A 64 -8.26 -4.18 0.36
C ALA A 64 -9.55 -3.36 0.50
N LYS A 65 -9.53 -2.28 1.28
CA LYS A 65 -10.69 -1.37 1.42
C LYS A 65 -11.03 -0.71 0.09
N ASN A 66 -10.02 -0.27 -0.66
CA ASN A 66 -10.26 0.37 -1.95
C ASN A 66 -10.83 -0.61 -2.97
N LEU A 67 -10.33 -1.86 -2.99
CA LEU A 67 -10.86 -2.89 -3.88
C LEU A 67 -12.28 -3.29 -3.52
N ALA A 68 -12.62 -3.30 -2.23
CA ALA A 68 -13.97 -3.65 -1.79
C ALA A 68 -15.04 -2.73 -2.37
N LYS A 69 -14.72 -1.45 -2.61
CA LYS A 69 -15.62 -0.51 -3.29
C LYS A 69 -16.03 -1.01 -4.67
N GLU A 70 -15.14 -1.71 -5.33
CA GLU A 70 -15.35 -2.22 -6.69
C GLU A 70 -15.82 -3.67 -6.70
N GLY A 71 -16.15 -4.22 -5.54
CA GLY A 71 -16.58 -5.61 -5.43
C GLY A 71 -15.45 -6.61 -5.58
N ALA A 72 -14.20 -6.19 -5.38
CA ALA A 72 -13.03 -7.03 -5.56
C ALA A 72 -12.30 -7.26 -4.23
N THR A 73 -11.41 -8.22 -4.22
CA THR A 73 -10.58 -8.58 -3.07
C THR A 73 -9.12 -8.65 -3.49
N LEU A 74 -8.24 -8.87 -2.52
CA LEU A 74 -6.81 -9.05 -2.81
C LEU A 74 -6.55 -10.24 -3.73
N ASN A 75 -7.42 -11.24 -3.73
CA ASN A 75 -7.29 -12.40 -4.62
C ASN A 75 -7.46 -12.02 -6.11
N ASP A 76 -8.07 -10.89 -6.38
CA ASP A 76 -8.28 -10.42 -7.75
C ASP A 76 -7.11 -9.60 -8.29
N VAL A 77 -6.10 -9.32 -7.45
CA VAL A 77 -4.93 -8.53 -7.87
C VAL A 77 -4.07 -9.34 -8.82
N VAL A 78 -3.71 -8.74 -9.95
CA VAL A 78 -2.91 -9.41 -11.00
C VAL A 78 -1.53 -8.80 -11.17
N ASP A 79 -1.34 -7.55 -10.76
CA ASP A 79 -0.06 -6.87 -10.91
C ASP A 79 0.19 -5.92 -9.73
N VAL A 80 1.41 -5.93 -9.22
CA VAL A 80 1.85 -5.13 -8.07
C VAL A 80 3.13 -4.39 -8.44
N THR A 81 3.17 -3.10 -8.16
CA THR A 81 4.41 -2.33 -8.19
C THR A 81 4.61 -1.74 -6.81
N SER A 82 5.73 -2.06 -6.19
CA SER A 82 6.06 -1.60 -4.84
C SER A 82 7.24 -0.62 -4.91
N PHE A 83 7.10 0.47 -4.15
CA PHE A 83 8.10 1.53 -4.07
C PHE A 83 8.63 1.57 -2.64
N LEU A 84 9.93 1.34 -2.48
CA LEU A 84 10.62 1.42 -1.19
C LEU A 84 11.58 2.61 -1.20
N VAL A 85 11.82 3.23 -0.07
CA VAL A 85 12.82 4.29 0.02
C VAL A 85 14.19 3.76 0.41
N ASN A 86 14.27 2.50 0.85
CA ASN A 86 15.52 1.89 1.29
C ASN A 86 15.45 0.38 1.04
N MET A 87 16.32 -0.14 0.19
CA MET A 87 16.33 -1.58 -0.11
C MET A 87 16.84 -2.44 1.05
N ASN A 88 17.35 -1.83 2.12
CA ASN A 88 17.59 -2.58 3.37
C ASN A 88 16.27 -3.07 3.98
N ASP A 89 15.13 -2.48 3.58
CA ASP A 89 13.81 -2.91 4.02
C ASP A 89 13.25 -4.07 3.21
N PHE A 90 13.96 -4.52 2.17
CA PHE A 90 13.43 -5.49 1.22
C PHE A 90 13.04 -6.81 1.91
N ALA A 91 13.88 -7.33 2.80
CA ALA A 91 13.58 -8.58 3.51
C ALA A 91 12.32 -8.46 4.39
N GLY A 92 12.21 -7.37 5.15
CA GLY A 92 11.02 -7.14 5.99
C GLY A 92 9.77 -6.94 5.17
N TYR A 93 9.88 -6.20 4.07
CA TYR A 93 8.78 -6.03 3.12
C TYR A 93 8.33 -7.40 2.56
N ASN A 94 9.26 -8.22 2.13
CA ASN A 94 8.95 -9.55 1.59
C ASN A 94 8.25 -10.43 2.62
N GLU A 95 8.65 -10.38 3.89
CA GLU A 95 8.00 -11.18 4.93
C GLU A 95 6.54 -10.77 5.10
N ALA A 96 6.26 -9.49 5.19
CA ALA A 96 4.89 -9.00 5.33
C ALA A 96 4.07 -9.26 4.06
N TYR A 97 4.68 -9.10 2.89
CA TYR A 97 4.04 -9.39 1.60
C TYR A 97 3.63 -10.87 1.51
N ALA A 98 4.51 -11.77 1.94
CA ALA A 98 4.26 -13.21 1.86
C ALA A 98 3.16 -13.70 2.82
N GLU A 99 2.68 -12.85 3.72
CA GLU A 99 1.51 -13.18 4.56
C GLU A 99 0.24 -13.31 3.72
N TYR A 100 0.21 -12.73 2.51
CA TYR A 100 -0.99 -12.68 1.66
C TYR A 100 -0.81 -13.27 0.29
N PHE A 101 0.38 -13.12 -0.29
CA PHE A 101 0.64 -13.55 -1.65
C PHE A 101 1.72 -14.59 -1.67
N ASN A 102 1.60 -15.57 -2.56
CA ASN A 102 2.62 -16.60 -2.75
C ASN A 102 3.02 -16.67 -4.22
N ALA A 103 4.10 -17.39 -4.49
CA ALA A 103 4.68 -17.45 -5.84
C ALA A 103 3.83 -18.24 -6.83
N GLU A 104 2.94 -19.11 -6.34
CA GLU A 104 2.17 -19.99 -7.24
C GLU A 104 0.92 -19.32 -7.76
N THR A 105 0.21 -18.56 -6.91
CA THR A 105 -1.09 -17.98 -7.26
C THR A 105 -1.11 -16.47 -7.15
N GLY A 106 -0.02 -15.86 -6.72
CA GLY A 106 0.04 -14.43 -6.49
C GLY A 106 0.20 -13.62 -7.77
N PRO A 107 0.08 -12.31 -7.64
CA PRO A 107 0.24 -11.40 -8.77
C PRO A 107 1.70 -11.28 -9.22
N ALA A 108 1.89 -10.84 -10.46
CA ALA A 108 3.19 -10.38 -10.90
C ALA A 108 3.60 -9.17 -10.05
N ARG A 109 4.90 -9.01 -9.81
CA ARG A 109 5.38 -7.93 -8.95
C ARG A 109 6.69 -7.34 -9.45
N THR A 110 6.79 -6.02 -9.35
CA THR A 110 8.04 -5.29 -9.53
C THR A 110 8.27 -4.45 -8.27
N THR A 111 9.48 -4.47 -7.74
CA THR A 111 9.86 -3.67 -6.57
C THR A 111 11.05 -2.80 -6.93
N VAL A 112 10.95 -1.51 -6.66
CA VAL A 112 12.01 -0.54 -6.95
C VAL A 112 12.22 0.36 -5.74
N ALA A 113 13.43 0.92 -5.64
CA ALA A 113 13.73 1.95 -4.66
C ALA A 113 13.50 3.31 -5.31
N VAL A 114 12.95 4.24 -4.55
CA VAL A 114 12.73 5.63 -4.97
C VAL A 114 13.42 6.55 -3.98
N HIS A 115 13.70 7.79 -4.41
CA HIS A 115 14.36 8.75 -3.55
C HIS A 115 13.51 9.14 -2.36
N GLN A 116 12.23 9.43 -2.59
CA GLN A 116 11.26 9.82 -1.56
C GLN A 116 9.88 9.36 -1.94
N LEU A 117 9.02 9.25 -0.92
CA LEU A 117 7.58 9.11 -1.10
C LEU A 117 6.91 10.42 -0.67
N PRO A 118 5.60 10.60 -0.92
CA PRO A 118 4.93 11.88 -0.64
C PRO A 118 4.89 12.32 0.83
N HIS A 119 5.53 11.58 1.72
CA HIS A 119 5.70 11.97 3.12
C HIS A 119 6.97 11.32 3.69
N PRO A 120 7.78 12.05 4.48
CA PRO A 120 9.05 11.52 4.99
C PRO A 120 8.92 10.33 5.93
N ASP A 121 7.75 10.11 6.52
CA ASP A 121 7.51 8.97 7.42
C ASP A 121 7.13 7.70 6.67
N LEU A 122 6.95 7.77 5.35
CA LEU A 122 6.59 6.61 4.55
C LEU A 122 7.84 5.88 4.06
N VAL A 123 7.87 4.57 4.22
CA VAL A 123 8.96 3.72 3.70
C VAL A 123 8.48 2.79 2.60
N VAL A 124 7.18 2.71 2.34
CA VAL A 124 6.62 1.88 1.29
C VAL A 124 5.34 2.49 0.74
N GLU A 125 5.16 2.34 -0.57
CA GLU A 125 3.92 2.64 -1.27
C GLU A 125 3.70 1.56 -2.31
N ILE A 126 2.46 1.12 -2.50
CA ILE A 126 2.16 0.02 -3.42
C ILE A 126 1.03 0.42 -4.36
N LYS A 127 1.24 0.13 -5.63
CA LYS A 127 0.24 0.31 -6.68
C LYS A 127 -0.15 -1.07 -7.20
N VAL A 128 -1.45 -1.32 -7.35
CA VAL A 128 -1.92 -2.60 -7.85
C VAL A 128 -2.91 -2.42 -9.00
N MET A 129 -3.04 -3.47 -9.78
CA MET A 129 -4.10 -3.63 -10.77
C MET A 129 -4.79 -4.96 -10.49
N ALA A 130 -6.12 -4.93 -10.48
CA ALA A 130 -6.93 -6.12 -10.25
C ALA A 130 -7.80 -6.42 -11.48
N TYR A 131 -8.21 -7.67 -11.59
CA TYR A 131 -9.16 -8.11 -12.60
C TYR A 131 -10.37 -8.72 -11.91
N LYS A 132 -11.54 -8.17 -12.21
CA LYS A 132 -12.79 -8.66 -11.63
C LYS A 132 -13.91 -8.42 -12.63
N LYS A 133 -14.49 -9.48 -13.17
CA LYS A 133 -15.59 -9.39 -14.10
C LYS A 133 -16.73 -8.57 -13.52
N GLN A 134 -17.21 -7.66 -14.32
CA GLN A 134 -18.40 -6.86 -13.97
C GLN A 134 -19.66 -7.72 -13.87
#